data_0a6bec6ca232a20963c8f86d4ad7d398
#
_entry.id   0a6bec6ca232a20963c8f86d4ad7d398
#
_cell.length_a   1.000
_cell.length_b   1.000
_cell.length_c   1.000
_cell.angle_alpha   90.00
_cell.angle_beta   90.00
_cell.angle_gamma   90.00
#
_symmetry.space_group_name_H-M   'P 1'
#
loop_
_entity.id
_entity.type
_entity.pdbx_description
1 polymer ?
#
loop_
_entity_poly.entity_id
_entity_poly.type
_entity_poly.pdbx_seq_one_letter_code
_entity_poly.pdbx_strand_id
1 'polypeptide(L)'
;MDVILVSGDAYVDHPSFAAAVIGRVLEREGLRVAILPQPNWQDDLRDFKKLGKPRLFFGVTSGNMDSMVNHYTANKRLRSDDAYTAGGKAGFRPDYATTVYARILKQLFPEVPVVIGGIEASMRRLSHYDYWSDKLMPSILQDSQADVLVYGMGERPMVALAELFRQPDWREHLKDCRQVAYFDSKIDPYTEQNPIILHSYQAELKDKRKYGENFVKFETESNKREQRMLIQPYDDRYLIVQPPYPVATEQEMDSFALFDRMMNAPHPKYLKRGAIPAFEMIKNSVTIHRGCFGGCSFCAIAAHQGKQIASRSTDSIMAEVRDLVQRDYFKGHISDLGGPSANMYRMAGKDLDKCKGCPRPSCLTPKICPNLQLDHKPLIELYRMVDGQVPTFICSSVNEKSSVLRSISINIGPILEQIINSNFPFSLL
;
A
#
# COMPACT_ATOMS: atom_id res chain seq x y z
N MET A 1 -24.76 5.32 -6.23
CA MET A 1 -23.52 5.27 -5.44
C MET A 1 -22.71 6.50 -5.75
N ASP A 2 -21.97 7.01 -4.76
CA ASP A 2 -21.11 8.16 -4.99
C ASP A 2 -19.77 7.69 -5.54
N VAL A 3 -19.25 6.58 -5.03
CA VAL A 3 -18.01 5.95 -5.46
C VAL A 3 -18.23 4.45 -5.67
N ILE A 4 -17.59 3.88 -6.70
CA ILE A 4 -17.51 2.44 -6.92
C ILE A 4 -16.03 2.05 -6.94
N LEU A 5 -15.62 1.17 -6.01
CA LEU A 5 -14.27 0.64 -5.92
C LEU A 5 -14.21 -0.73 -6.59
N VAL A 6 -13.32 -0.89 -7.57
CA VAL A 6 -13.07 -2.16 -8.27
C VAL A 6 -11.76 -2.75 -7.77
N SER A 7 -11.80 -4.00 -7.35
CA SER A 7 -10.64 -4.72 -6.81
C SER A 7 -10.41 -6.06 -7.47
N GLY A 8 -9.15 -6.42 -7.71
CA GLY A 8 -8.76 -7.77 -8.13
C GLY A 8 -8.87 -8.82 -7.03
N ASP A 9 -8.99 -8.42 -5.75
CA ASP A 9 -9.15 -9.33 -4.62
C ASP A 9 -10.62 -9.65 -4.36
N ALA A 10 -10.88 -10.81 -3.79
CA ALA A 10 -12.13 -11.09 -3.11
C ALA A 10 -12.32 -10.11 -1.94
N TYR A 11 -13.54 -9.61 -1.72
CA TYR A 11 -13.79 -8.63 -0.67
C TYR A 11 -13.73 -9.25 0.72
N VAL A 12 -12.79 -8.74 1.50
CA VAL A 12 -12.66 -8.99 2.94
C VAL A 12 -12.74 -7.63 3.63
N ASP A 13 -13.69 -7.50 4.55
CA ASP A 13 -13.89 -6.29 5.34
C ASP A 13 -12.95 -6.31 6.56
N HIS A 14 -11.70 -5.93 6.35
CA HIS A 14 -10.64 -6.03 7.36
C HIS A 14 -9.58 -4.93 7.15
N PRO A 15 -8.95 -4.39 8.22
CA PRO A 15 -7.94 -3.31 8.14
C PRO A 15 -6.72 -3.62 7.27
N SER A 16 -6.42 -4.88 6.99
CA SER A 16 -5.32 -5.30 6.12
C SER A 16 -5.71 -5.36 4.63
N PHE A 17 -6.93 -5.01 4.25
CA PHE A 17 -7.38 -5.05 2.86
C PHE A 17 -7.67 -3.63 2.32
N ALA A 18 -6.92 -3.22 1.30
CA ALA A 18 -6.95 -1.86 0.79
C ALA A 18 -8.36 -1.39 0.37
N ALA A 19 -9.14 -2.23 -0.32
CA ALA A 19 -10.50 -1.87 -0.75
C ALA A 19 -11.45 -1.65 0.44
N ALA A 20 -11.28 -2.39 1.54
CA ALA A 20 -12.05 -2.19 2.77
C ALA A 20 -11.65 -0.88 3.45
N VAL A 21 -10.34 -0.64 3.63
CA VAL A 21 -9.85 0.59 4.27
C VAL A 21 -10.34 1.82 3.52
N ILE A 22 -10.12 1.88 2.20
CA ILE A 22 -10.54 3.04 1.39
C ILE A 22 -12.06 3.17 1.38
N GLY A 23 -12.80 2.07 1.27
CA GLY A 23 -14.26 2.08 1.34
C GLY A 23 -14.77 2.67 2.66
N ARG A 24 -14.24 2.21 3.80
CA ARG A 24 -14.63 2.70 5.13
C ARG A 24 -14.21 4.14 5.40
N VAL A 25 -13.03 4.55 4.88
CA VAL A 25 -12.60 5.96 4.95
C VAL A 25 -13.60 6.85 4.21
N LEU A 26 -13.98 6.51 2.98
CA LEU A 26 -14.94 7.28 2.20
C LEU A 26 -16.35 7.26 2.81
N GLU A 27 -16.80 6.13 3.39
CA GLU A 27 -18.06 6.06 4.13
C GLU A 27 -18.06 6.97 5.35
N ARG A 28 -16.95 7.07 6.07
CA ARG A 28 -16.80 8.00 7.21
C ARG A 28 -16.99 9.46 6.79
N GLU A 29 -16.59 9.80 5.57
CA GLU A 29 -16.82 11.14 4.98
C GLU A 29 -18.25 11.32 4.40
N GLY A 30 -19.17 10.41 4.72
CA GLY A 30 -20.57 10.48 4.32
C GLY A 30 -20.87 10.03 2.90
N LEU A 31 -19.95 9.37 2.22
CA LEU A 31 -20.13 8.89 0.85
C LEU A 31 -20.76 7.50 0.82
N ARG A 32 -21.63 7.25 -0.16
CA ARG A 32 -22.18 5.92 -0.44
C ARG A 32 -21.23 5.18 -1.35
N VAL A 33 -20.54 4.18 -0.81
CA VAL A 33 -19.53 3.40 -1.50
C VAL A 33 -20.06 2.02 -1.87
N ALA A 34 -19.79 1.57 -3.08
CA ALA A 34 -19.96 0.18 -3.47
C ALA A 34 -18.60 -0.44 -3.80
N ILE A 35 -18.43 -1.72 -3.47
CA ILE A 35 -17.22 -2.46 -3.84
C ILE A 35 -17.58 -3.53 -4.85
N LEU A 36 -16.87 -3.54 -5.98
CA LEU A 36 -16.98 -4.51 -7.05
C LEU A 36 -15.72 -5.41 -7.04
N PRO A 37 -15.73 -6.51 -6.26
CA PRO A 37 -14.58 -7.38 -6.12
C PRO A 37 -14.57 -8.44 -7.20
N GLN A 38 -13.43 -8.64 -7.85
CA GLN A 38 -13.20 -9.66 -8.87
C GLN A 38 -14.30 -9.69 -9.95
N PRO A 39 -14.56 -8.55 -10.66
CA PRO A 39 -15.53 -8.55 -11.74
C PRO A 39 -15.07 -9.45 -12.87
N ASN A 40 -16.01 -10.15 -13.52
CA ASN A 40 -15.70 -10.92 -14.70
C ASN A 40 -15.37 -9.97 -15.86
N TRP A 41 -14.17 -10.11 -16.37
CA TRP A 41 -13.58 -9.26 -17.42
C TRP A 41 -13.55 -9.96 -18.80
N GLN A 42 -13.97 -11.22 -18.85
CA GLN A 42 -13.90 -12.08 -20.04
C GLN A 42 -15.26 -12.29 -20.74
N ASP A 43 -16.36 -11.82 -20.13
CA ASP A 43 -17.70 -11.97 -20.68
C ASP A 43 -18.24 -10.65 -21.30
N ASP A 44 -19.56 -10.49 -21.30
CA ASP A 44 -20.28 -9.29 -21.76
C ASP A 44 -20.11 -8.05 -20.86
N LEU A 45 -19.19 -8.08 -19.91
CA LEU A 45 -18.90 -7.03 -18.92
C LEU A 45 -20.09 -6.69 -18.04
N ARG A 46 -20.95 -7.67 -17.78
CA ARG A 46 -22.17 -7.52 -16.97
C ARG A 46 -21.85 -7.03 -15.56
N ASP A 47 -20.78 -7.54 -14.98
CA ASP A 47 -20.38 -7.15 -13.62
C ASP A 47 -20.03 -5.67 -13.52
N PHE A 48 -19.36 -5.10 -14.52
CA PHE A 48 -19.03 -3.68 -14.57
C PHE A 48 -20.25 -2.78 -14.79
N LYS A 49 -21.28 -3.29 -15.47
CA LYS A 49 -22.50 -2.55 -15.81
C LYS A 49 -23.55 -2.55 -14.70
N LYS A 50 -23.59 -3.60 -13.86
CA LYS A 50 -24.71 -3.87 -12.92
C LYS A 50 -24.95 -2.79 -11.87
N LEU A 51 -23.93 -2.01 -11.50
CA LEU A 51 -24.06 -0.92 -10.51
C LEU A 51 -24.32 0.44 -11.17
N GLY A 52 -24.30 0.51 -12.50
CA GLY A 52 -24.34 1.77 -13.25
C GLY A 52 -23.12 2.65 -12.99
N LYS A 53 -23.22 3.93 -13.33
CA LYS A 53 -22.17 4.91 -13.10
C LYS A 53 -22.23 5.50 -11.69
N PRO A 54 -21.08 5.70 -11.02
CA PRO A 54 -21.04 6.46 -9.78
C PRO A 54 -21.25 7.96 -10.05
N ARG A 55 -21.62 8.70 -9.01
CA ARG A 55 -21.81 10.14 -9.11
C ARG A 55 -20.48 10.90 -9.19
N LEU A 56 -19.42 10.39 -8.56
CA LEU A 56 -18.11 11.04 -8.47
C LEU A 56 -17.06 10.34 -9.31
N PHE A 57 -16.68 9.11 -8.97
CA PHE A 57 -15.59 8.40 -9.66
C PHE A 57 -15.62 6.89 -9.46
N PHE A 58 -14.89 6.18 -10.32
CA PHE A 58 -14.47 4.81 -10.10
C PHE A 58 -13.06 4.78 -9.48
N GLY A 59 -12.87 4.01 -8.40
CA GLY A 59 -11.54 3.69 -7.87
C GLY A 59 -11.14 2.27 -8.28
N VAL A 60 -9.93 2.06 -8.76
CA VAL A 60 -9.46 0.77 -9.30
C VAL A 60 -8.14 0.35 -8.67
N THR A 61 -8.05 -0.90 -8.24
CA THR A 61 -6.83 -1.53 -7.74
C THR A 61 -6.72 -2.98 -8.18
N SER A 62 -5.49 -3.47 -8.37
CA SER A 62 -5.23 -4.90 -8.55
C SER A 62 -5.57 -5.74 -7.32
N GLY A 63 -5.70 -5.11 -6.16
CA GLY A 63 -5.81 -5.74 -4.86
C GLY A 63 -4.61 -5.43 -3.96
N ASN A 64 -4.40 -6.24 -2.94
CA ASN A 64 -3.30 -6.05 -1.98
C ASN A 64 -1.93 -6.39 -2.58
N MET A 65 -1.88 -7.16 -3.65
CA MET A 65 -0.66 -7.49 -4.38
C MET A 65 -0.72 -6.97 -5.82
N ASP A 66 0.46 -6.75 -6.40
CA ASP A 66 0.63 -6.62 -7.84
C ASP A 66 0.13 -7.88 -8.55
N SER A 67 -0.69 -7.74 -9.59
CA SER A 67 -1.30 -8.88 -10.27
C SER A 67 -0.27 -9.81 -10.90
N MET A 68 0.81 -9.27 -11.47
CA MET A 68 1.86 -10.06 -12.09
C MET A 68 2.68 -10.85 -11.06
N VAL A 69 2.99 -10.22 -9.90
CA VAL A 69 3.65 -10.90 -8.77
C VAL A 69 2.74 -11.96 -8.14
N ASN A 70 1.44 -11.73 -8.13
CA ASN A 70 0.46 -12.71 -7.64
C ASN A 70 0.32 -13.91 -8.58
N HIS A 71 0.34 -13.68 -9.90
CA HIS A 71 0.13 -14.73 -10.90
C HIS A 71 1.39 -15.55 -11.22
N TYR A 72 2.57 -14.93 -11.15
CA TYR A 72 3.79 -15.54 -11.63
C TYR A 72 4.87 -15.64 -10.54
N THR A 73 5.67 -16.68 -10.63
CA THR A 73 6.94 -16.80 -9.87
C THR A 73 8.00 -15.89 -10.49
N ALA A 74 9.12 -15.68 -9.76
CA ALA A 74 10.27 -14.94 -10.29
C ALA A 74 10.84 -15.54 -11.61
N ASN A 75 10.63 -16.83 -11.86
CA ASN A 75 11.01 -17.50 -13.10
C ASN A 75 9.90 -17.48 -14.18
N LYS A 76 8.95 -16.54 -14.08
CA LYS A 76 7.82 -16.35 -15.02
C LYS A 76 6.92 -17.60 -15.16
N ARG A 77 6.87 -18.48 -14.18
CA ARG A 77 5.96 -19.64 -14.17
C ARG A 77 4.64 -19.23 -13.55
N LEU A 78 3.53 -19.55 -14.21
CA LEU A 78 2.20 -19.32 -13.68
C LEU A 78 1.99 -20.10 -12.37
N ARG A 79 1.44 -19.45 -11.36
CA ARG A 79 1.04 -20.07 -10.10
C ARG A 79 -0.30 -20.77 -10.26
N SER A 80 -0.49 -21.87 -9.53
CA SER A 80 -1.73 -22.65 -9.52
C SER A 80 -2.83 -22.04 -8.63
N ASP A 81 -2.46 -21.15 -7.72
CA ASP A 81 -3.30 -20.62 -6.67
C ASP A 81 -3.19 -19.09 -6.55
N ASP A 82 -4.25 -18.48 -6.02
CA ASP A 82 -4.34 -17.07 -5.68
C ASP A 82 -4.82 -16.94 -4.23
N ALA A 83 -3.94 -16.50 -3.35
CA ALA A 83 -4.24 -16.37 -1.92
C ALA A 83 -5.35 -15.36 -1.61
N TYR A 84 -5.64 -14.43 -2.52
CA TYR A 84 -6.68 -13.40 -2.36
C TYR A 84 -8.02 -13.77 -2.98
N THR A 85 -8.19 -15.03 -3.37
CA THR A 85 -9.43 -15.55 -3.95
C THR A 85 -10.02 -16.65 -3.08
N ALA A 86 -11.35 -16.75 -3.05
CA ALA A 86 -12.04 -17.78 -2.29
C ALA A 86 -11.67 -19.19 -2.77
N GLY A 87 -11.27 -20.04 -1.84
CA GLY A 87 -10.75 -21.38 -2.10
C GLY A 87 -9.36 -21.39 -2.74
N GLY A 88 -8.63 -20.24 -2.73
CA GLY A 88 -7.30 -20.14 -3.32
C GLY A 88 -7.25 -20.26 -4.85
N LYS A 89 -8.38 -20.15 -5.54
CA LYS A 89 -8.47 -20.43 -6.98
C LYS A 89 -7.88 -19.30 -7.83
N ALA A 90 -6.91 -19.61 -8.68
CA ALA A 90 -6.38 -18.67 -9.68
C ALA A 90 -7.35 -18.37 -10.84
N GLY A 91 -7.07 -17.32 -11.62
CA GLY A 91 -7.77 -16.97 -12.85
C GLY A 91 -8.97 -16.03 -12.70
N PHE A 92 -9.24 -15.49 -11.51
CA PHE A 92 -10.32 -14.52 -11.30
C PHE A 92 -9.92 -13.06 -11.56
N ARG A 93 -8.65 -12.75 -11.56
CA ARG A 93 -8.16 -11.42 -11.96
C ARG A 93 -7.35 -11.52 -13.26
N PRO A 94 -7.32 -10.50 -14.12
CA PRO A 94 -6.45 -10.47 -15.29
C PRO A 94 -4.99 -10.18 -14.89
N ASP A 95 -4.08 -10.47 -15.82
CA ASP A 95 -2.75 -9.85 -15.80
C ASP A 95 -2.90 -8.35 -15.94
N TYR A 96 -2.04 -7.57 -15.25
CA TYR A 96 -2.12 -6.11 -15.20
C TYR A 96 -3.53 -5.61 -14.84
N ALA A 97 -4.10 -6.17 -13.78
CA ALA A 97 -5.51 -6.02 -13.43
C ALA A 97 -5.96 -4.55 -13.33
N THR A 98 -5.13 -3.67 -12.78
CA THR A 98 -5.43 -2.24 -12.70
C THR A 98 -5.64 -1.64 -14.08
N THR A 99 -4.77 -1.95 -15.03
CA THR A 99 -4.86 -1.47 -16.42
C THR A 99 -6.10 -2.00 -17.12
N VAL A 100 -6.36 -3.31 -17.03
CA VAL A 100 -7.50 -3.96 -17.68
C VAL A 100 -8.82 -3.40 -17.17
N TYR A 101 -8.99 -3.33 -15.85
CA TYR A 101 -10.23 -2.82 -15.25
C TYR A 101 -10.46 -1.34 -15.57
N ALA A 102 -9.42 -0.51 -15.52
CA ALA A 102 -9.53 0.91 -15.83
C ALA A 102 -9.94 1.13 -17.29
N ARG A 103 -9.34 0.41 -18.27
CA ARG A 103 -9.71 0.46 -19.70
C ARG A 103 -11.17 0.07 -19.92
N ILE A 104 -11.64 -1.00 -19.28
CA ILE A 104 -13.04 -1.43 -19.36
C ILE A 104 -13.97 -0.31 -18.86
N LEU A 105 -13.66 0.30 -17.73
CA LEU A 105 -14.47 1.39 -17.18
C LEU A 105 -14.46 2.63 -18.07
N LYS A 106 -13.31 3.00 -18.63
CA LYS A 106 -13.20 4.12 -19.59
C LYS A 106 -13.96 3.85 -20.88
N GLN A 107 -14.00 2.61 -21.34
CA GLN A 107 -14.81 2.21 -22.50
C GLN A 107 -16.32 2.28 -22.22
N LEU A 108 -16.75 1.82 -21.03
CA LEU A 108 -18.17 1.77 -20.67
C LEU A 108 -18.73 3.11 -20.21
N PHE A 109 -17.90 3.93 -19.53
CA PHE A 109 -18.28 5.19 -18.90
C PHE A 109 -17.21 6.28 -19.13
N PRO A 110 -17.01 6.72 -20.39
CA PRO A 110 -15.89 7.61 -20.75
C PRO A 110 -15.91 8.97 -20.01
N GLU A 111 -17.09 9.43 -19.61
CA GLU A 111 -17.29 10.70 -18.91
C GLU A 111 -16.99 10.64 -17.40
N VAL A 112 -16.93 9.44 -16.81
CA VAL A 112 -16.74 9.27 -15.37
C VAL A 112 -15.24 9.23 -15.06
N PRO A 113 -14.75 10.02 -14.08
CA PRO A 113 -13.37 9.92 -13.65
C PRO A 113 -13.00 8.51 -13.16
N VAL A 114 -11.83 8.03 -13.58
CA VAL A 114 -11.24 6.77 -13.11
C VAL A 114 -9.96 7.07 -12.35
N VAL A 115 -9.94 6.70 -11.09
CA VAL A 115 -8.79 6.82 -10.18
C VAL A 115 -8.18 5.43 -9.98
N ILE A 116 -6.91 5.27 -10.34
CA ILE A 116 -6.17 4.02 -10.09
C ILE A 116 -5.28 4.15 -8.86
N GLY A 117 -5.08 3.07 -8.13
CA GLY A 117 -4.27 3.07 -6.92
C GLY A 117 -3.81 1.68 -6.49
N GLY A 118 -3.21 1.61 -5.30
CA GLY A 118 -2.60 0.39 -4.77
C GLY A 118 -1.17 0.17 -5.24
N ILE A 119 -0.59 -0.99 -4.88
CA ILE A 119 0.83 -1.29 -5.14
C ILE A 119 1.16 -1.30 -6.64
N GLU A 120 0.32 -1.92 -7.46
CA GLU A 120 0.52 -2.05 -8.91
C GLU A 120 0.60 -0.68 -9.59
N ALA A 121 -0.34 0.21 -9.29
CA ALA A 121 -0.34 1.57 -9.80
C ALA A 121 0.85 2.40 -9.27
N SER A 122 1.12 2.31 -7.96
CA SER A 122 2.21 3.06 -7.31
C SER A 122 3.58 2.74 -7.93
N MET A 123 3.85 1.47 -8.20
CA MET A 123 5.14 1.04 -8.75
C MET A 123 5.30 1.36 -10.24
N ARG A 124 4.20 1.62 -10.95
CA ARG A 124 4.16 1.94 -12.39
C ARG A 124 3.74 3.38 -12.69
N ARG A 125 3.88 4.30 -11.69
CA ARG A 125 3.42 5.70 -11.85
C ARG A 125 4.27 6.53 -12.81
N LEU A 126 5.52 6.15 -13.04
CA LEU A 126 6.42 6.70 -14.06
C LEU A 126 6.65 5.67 -15.17
N SER A 127 7.43 6.01 -16.19
CA SER A 127 8.00 5.02 -17.11
C SER A 127 8.77 3.97 -16.31
N HIS A 128 8.63 2.71 -16.67
CA HIS A 128 9.20 1.62 -15.88
C HIS A 128 9.62 0.44 -16.76
N TYR A 129 10.65 -0.27 -16.33
CA TYR A 129 11.00 -1.55 -16.94
C TYR A 129 10.04 -2.63 -16.46
N ASP A 130 9.30 -3.20 -17.38
CA ASP A 130 8.43 -4.34 -17.10
C ASP A 130 9.19 -5.65 -17.27
N TYR A 131 9.48 -6.31 -16.17
CA TYR A 131 10.20 -7.58 -16.13
C TYR A 131 9.52 -8.69 -16.93
N TRP A 132 8.18 -8.70 -16.96
CA TRP A 132 7.41 -9.79 -17.54
C TRP A 132 7.46 -9.75 -19.08
N SER A 133 7.31 -8.57 -19.67
CA SER A 133 7.37 -8.35 -21.11
C SER A 133 8.78 -8.01 -21.62
N ASP A 134 9.76 -7.80 -20.73
CA ASP A 134 11.13 -7.37 -21.04
C ASP A 134 11.17 -6.07 -21.88
N LYS A 135 10.36 -5.09 -21.46
CA LYS A 135 10.20 -3.82 -22.16
C LYS A 135 10.21 -2.63 -21.22
N LEU A 136 10.63 -1.48 -21.74
CA LEU A 136 10.36 -0.21 -21.10
C LEU A 136 8.93 0.20 -21.43
N MET A 137 8.09 0.31 -20.41
CA MET A 137 6.68 0.67 -20.51
C MET A 137 6.48 2.13 -20.10
N PRO A 138 5.49 2.84 -20.64
CA PRO A 138 5.09 4.15 -20.18
C PRO A 138 4.49 4.09 -18.77
N SER A 139 4.17 5.25 -18.21
CA SER A 139 3.33 5.29 -17.00
C SER A 139 2.05 4.48 -17.18
N ILE A 140 1.63 3.76 -16.14
CA ILE A 140 0.36 3.04 -16.13
C ILE A 140 -0.85 3.94 -16.42
N LEU A 141 -0.76 5.25 -16.15
CA LEU A 141 -1.80 6.21 -16.53
C LEU A 141 -2.02 6.27 -18.05
N GLN A 142 -0.96 6.18 -18.84
CA GLN A 142 -1.10 6.13 -20.29
C GLN A 142 -1.73 4.82 -20.74
N ASP A 143 -1.25 3.70 -20.20
CA ASP A 143 -1.76 2.39 -20.59
C ASP A 143 -3.19 2.13 -20.14
N SER A 144 -3.53 2.56 -18.92
CA SER A 144 -4.87 2.35 -18.35
C SER A 144 -5.93 3.34 -18.84
N GLN A 145 -5.49 4.48 -19.41
CA GLN A 145 -6.33 5.63 -19.75
C GLN A 145 -7.07 6.23 -18.53
N ALA A 146 -6.60 5.94 -17.32
CA ALA A 146 -7.15 6.52 -16.11
C ALA A 146 -6.87 8.02 -16.01
N ASP A 147 -7.74 8.75 -15.32
CA ASP A 147 -7.62 10.21 -15.18
C ASP A 147 -6.60 10.60 -14.11
N VAL A 148 -6.58 9.87 -12.99
CA VAL A 148 -5.71 10.15 -11.83
C VAL A 148 -5.17 8.86 -11.24
N LEU A 149 -3.93 8.90 -10.79
CA LEU A 149 -3.28 7.84 -10.04
C LEU A 149 -3.00 8.32 -8.60
N VAL A 150 -3.44 7.55 -7.62
CA VAL A 150 -3.07 7.71 -6.21
C VAL A 150 -1.97 6.70 -5.89
N TYR A 151 -0.81 7.18 -5.42
CA TYR A 151 0.29 6.30 -5.02
C TYR A 151 0.49 6.28 -3.51
N GLY A 152 1.11 5.23 -3.01
CA GLY A 152 1.33 5.05 -1.58
C GLY A 152 0.04 4.76 -0.80
N MET A 153 -0.02 5.28 0.43
CA MET A 153 -1.19 5.08 1.31
C MET A 153 -2.32 6.03 0.91
N GLY A 154 -3.45 5.47 0.50
CA GLY A 154 -4.49 6.18 -0.25
C GLY A 154 -5.50 6.96 0.58
N GLU A 155 -5.50 6.88 1.91
CA GLU A 155 -6.58 7.42 2.75
C GLU A 155 -6.79 8.93 2.55
N ARG A 156 -5.73 9.73 2.70
CA ARG A 156 -5.82 11.19 2.54
C ARG A 156 -6.13 11.63 1.10
N PRO A 157 -5.38 11.15 0.08
CA PRO A 157 -5.64 11.60 -1.29
C PRO A 157 -7.01 11.17 -1.80
N MET A 158 -7.56 10.02 -1.38
CA MET A 158 -8.90 9.59 -1.81
C MET A 158 -10.00 10.47 -1.22
N VAL A 159 -9.86 10.97 0.01
CA VAL A 159 -10.79 11.95 0.60
C VAL A 159 -10.69 13.28 -0.15
N ALA A 160 -9.47 13.78 -0.39
CA ALA A 160 -9.25 15.02 -1.13
C ALA A 160 -9.82 14.95 -2.55
N LEU A 161 -9.60 13.85 -3.27
CA LEU A 161 -10.17 13.65 -4.61
C LEU A 161 -11.69 13.53 -4.58
N ALA A 162 -12.27 12.91 -3.55
CA ALA A 162 -13.73 12.81 -3.43
C ALA A 162 -14.39 14.19 -3.28
N GLU A 163 -13.77 15.12 -2.55
CA GLU A 163 -14.21 16.51 -2.49
C GLU A 163 -13.98 17.25 -3.81
N LEU A 164 -12.81 17.04 -4.41
CA LEU A 164 -12.46 17.70 -5.67
C LEU A 164 -13.43 17.32 -6.81
N PHE A 165 -13.78 16.05 -6.96
CA PHE A 165 -14.69 15.57 -8.03
C PHE A 165 -16.15 16.04 -7.88
N ARG A 166 -16.49 16.76 -6.83
CA ARG A 166 -17.76 17.47 -6.71
C ARG A 166 -17.79 18.75 -7.55
N GLN A 167 -16.63 19.26 -7.94
CA GLN A 167 -16.45 20.48 -8.72
C GLN A 167 -16.39 20.15 -10.22
N PRO A 168 -17.05 20.93 -11.09
CA PRO A 168 -17.04 20.66 -12.52
C PRO A 168 -15.66 20.88 -13.18
N ASP A 169 -14.85 21.76 -12.60
CA ASP A 169 -13.51 22.17 -13.04
C ASP A 169 -12.38 21.43 -12.31
N TRP A 170 -12.67 20.30 -11.73
CA TRP A 170 -11.76 19.52 -10.89
C TRP A 170 -10.35 19.29 -11.51
N ARG A 171 -10.26 19.23 -12.85
CA ARG A 171 -8.97 19.03 -13.53
C ARG A 171 -7.99 20.17 -13.28
N GLU A 172 -8.47 21.40 -13.20
CA GLU A 172 -7.65 22.59 -12.96
C GLU A 172 -7.10 22.65 -11.54
N HIS A 173 -7.75 21.95 -10.61
CA HIS A 173 -7.39 21.90 -9.19
C HIS A 173 -6.57 20.67 -8.79
N LEU A 174 -6.27 19.75 -9.73
CA LEU A 174 -5.38 18.61 -9.45
C LEU A 174 -3.99 19.06 -9.01
N LYS A 175 -3.53 20.22 -9.47
CA LYS A 175 -2.24 20.82 -9.07
C LYS A 175 -2.12 21.09 -7.57
N ASP A 176 -3.25 21.22 -6.87
CA ASP A 176 -3.33 21.49 -5.44
C ASP A 176 -3.41 20.20 -4.61
N CYS A 177 -3.62 19.05 -5.27
CA CYS A 177 -3.66 17.75 -4.62
C CYS A 177 -2.25 17.19 -4.39
N ARG A 178 -2.06 16.51 -3.28
CA ARG A 178 -0.82 15.79 -2.98
C ARG A 178 -0.98 14.30 -3.25
N GLN A 179 0.16 13.62 -3.47
CA GLN A 179 0.23 12.16 -3.56
C GLN A 179 -0.58 11.58 -4.73
N VAL A 180 -0.71 12.37 -5.79
CA VAL A 180 -1.37 11.99 -7.03
C VAL A 180 -0.44 12.11 -8.23
N ALA A 181 -0.75 11.37 -9.30
CA ALA A 181 -0.14 11.58 -10.60
C ALA A 181 -1.23 11.71 -11.66
N TYR A 182 -1.00 12.54 -12.67
CA TYR A 182 -1.92 12.82 -13.77
C TYR A 182 -1.18 13.43 -14.95
N PHE A 183 -1.81 13.45 -16.12
CA PHE A 183 -1.28 14.15 -17.29
C PHE A 183 -1.82 15.57 -17.37
N ASP A 184 -0.93 16.53 -17.68
CA ASP A 184 -1.28 17.91 -18.01
C ASP A 184 -0.63 18.32 -19.35
N SER A 185 -1.30 19.15 -20.11
CA SER A 185 -0.78 19.71 -21.36
C SER A 185 0.19 20.87 -21.15
N LYS A 186 0.23 21.46 -19.94
CA LYS A 186 1.06 22.63 -19.62
C LYS A 186 2.02 22.33 -18.46
N ILE A 187 3.23 22.86 -18.56
CA ILE A 187 4.23 22.76 -17.49
C ILE A 187 4.31 24.05 -16.65
N ASP A 188 3.94 25.20 -17.21
CA ASP A 188 4.12 26.51 -16.58
C ASP A 188 3.54 26.61 -15.16
N PRO A 189 2.35 26.03 -14.85
CA PRO A 189 1.78 26.11 -13.51
C PRO A 189 2.63 25.47 -12.40
N TYR A 190 3.65 24.68 -12.78
CA TYR A 190 4.45 23.88 -11.84
C TYR A 190 5.88 24.38 -11.68
N THR A 191 6.33 25.29 -12.54
CA THR A 191 7.76 25.72 -12.60
C THR A 191 8.23 26.40 -11.32
N GLU A 192 7.37 27.18 -10.67
CA GLU A 192 7.69 27.89 -9.42
C GLU A 192 7.88 26.95 -8.21
N GLN A 193 7.37 25.71 -8.31
CA GLN A 193 7.48 24.70 -7.24
C GLN A 193 8.83 23.94 -7.24
N ASN A 194 9.78 24.38 -8.08
CA ASN A 194 11.11 23.75 -8.22
C ASN A 194 11.04 22.23 -8.46
N PRO A 195 10.29 21.77 -9.48
CA PRO A 195 10.13 20.36 -9.77
C PRO A 195 11.45 19.72 -10.24
N ILE A 196 11.53 18.40 -10.16
CA ILE A 196 12.58 17.62 -10.83
C ILE A 196 12.06 17.23 -12.21
N ILE A 197 12.69 17.75 -13.24
CA ILE A 197 12.38 17.36 -14.61
C ILE A 197 13.17 16.10 -14.97
N LEU A 198 12.46 15.08 -15.38
CA LEU A 198 13.00 13.82 -15.87
C LEU A 198 13.25 13.89 -17.39
N HIS A 199 14.03 12.97 -17.91
CA HIS A 199 14.06 12.75 -19.35
C HIS A 199 12.71 12.26 -19.84
N SER A 200 12.33 12.64 -21.05
CA SER A 200 11.07 12.21 -21.65
C SER A 200 11.03 10.69 -21.87
N TYR A 201 9.85 10.11 -21.85
CA TYR A 201 9.67 8.69 -22.15
C TYR A 201 10.26 8.30 -23.51
N GLN A 202 10.10 9.15 -24.54
CA GLN A 202 10.68 8.96 -25.87
C GLN A 202 12.21 8.97 -25.86
N ALA A 203 12.81 9.79 -24.99
CA ALA A 203 14.26 9.81 -24.82
C ALA A 203 14.79 8.55 -24.15
N GLU A 204 14.05 8.01 -23.19
CA GLU A 204 14.39 6.73 -22.52
C GLU A 204 14.30 5.54 -23.48
N LEU A 205 13.28 5.50 -24.37
CA LEU A 205 13.16 4.47 -25.39
C LEU A 205 14.36 4.43 -26.34
N LYS A 206 14.96 5.59 -26.63
CA LYS A 206 16.13 5.72 -27.50
C LYS A 206 17.46 5.45 -26.80
N ASP A 207 17.54 5.72 -25.50
CA ASP A 207 18.77 5.62 -24.72
C ASP A 207 18.49 5.11 -23.29
N LYS A 208 18.88 3.87 -23.04
CA LYS A 208 18.74 3.20 -21.72
C LYS A 208 19.46 3.94 -20.57
N ARG A 209 20.50 4.76 -20.88
CA ARG A 209 21.19 5.55 -19.84
C ARG A 209 20.27 6.63 -19.28
N LYS A 210 19.42 7.24 -20.12
CA LYS A 210 18.42 8.22 -19.67
C LYS A 210 17.39 7.63 -18.74
N TYR A 211 16.98 6.38 -18.99
CA TYR A 211 16.14 5.64 -18.03
C TYR A 211 16.88 5.43 -16.69
N GLY A 212 18.14 5.01 -16.72
CA GLY A 212 18.96 4.86 -15.52
C GLY A 212 19.11 6.18 -14.74
N GLU A 213 19.33 7.29 -15.42
CA GLU A 213 19.42 8.63 -14.81
C GLU A 213 18.09 9.05 -14.16
N ASN A 214 16.96 8.80 -14.82
CA ASN A 214 15.64 9.05 -14.27
C ASN A 214 15.35 8.18 -13.05
N PHE A 215 15.73 6.89 -13.11
CA PHE A 215 15.61 5.99 -11.97
C PHE A 215 16.39 6.50 -10.75
N VAL A 216 17.64 6.96 -10.93
CA VAL A 216 18.44 7.54 -9.85
C VAL A 216 17.79 8.79 -9.27
N LYS A 217 17.29 9.70 -10.12
CA LYS A 217 16.58 10.90 -9.67
C LYS A 217 15.34 10.55 -8.85
N PHE A 218 14.53 9.64 -9.38
CA PHE A 218 13.30 9.16 -8.73
C PHE A 218 13.60 8.47 -7.39
N GLU A 219 14.53 7.51 -7.37
CA GLU A 219 14.92 6.78 -6.17
C GLU A 219 15.46 7.74 -5.10
N THR A 220 16.37 8.64 -5.49
CA THR A 220 16.94 9.67 -4.61
C THR A 220 15.85 10.53 -3.98
N GLU A 221 14.86 10.96 -4.76
CA GLU A 221 13.80 11.85 -4.27
C GLU A 221 12.82 11.09 -3.37
N SER A 222 12.44 9.88 -3.75
CA SER A 222 11.49 9.06 -3.00
C SER A 222 11.97 8.66 -1.60
N ASN A 223 13.28 8.69 -1.35
CA ASN A 223 13.87 8.38 -0.05
C ASN A 223 13.87 9.57 0.93
N LYS A 224 13.63 10.78 0.46
CA LYS A 224 13.59 11.98 1.30
C LYS A 224 12.30 12.04 2.11
N ARG A 225 12.37 12.66 3.28
CA ARG A 225 11.19 12.97 4.08
C ARG A 225 10.34 14.09 3.45
N GLU A 226 11.01 15.08 2.84
CA GLU A 226 10.38 16.16 2.08
C GLU A 226 10.75 15.97 0.61
N GLN A 227 9.79 15.49 -0.16
CA GLN A 227 9.95 15.17 -1.57
C GLN A 227 9.46 16.33 -2.44
N ARG A 228 10.13 16.52 -3.57
CA ARG A 228 9.71 17.47 -4.61
C ARG A 228 8.82 16.76 -5.62
N MET A 229 8.10 17.57 -6.39
CA MET A 229 7.36 17.13 -7.55
C MET A 229 8.30 16.56 -8.61
N LEU A 230 7.86 15.52 -9.31
CA LEU A 230 8.55 14.98 -10.49
C LEU A 230 7.69 15.26 -11.73
N ILE A 231 8.34 15.67 -12.81
CA ILE A 231 7.68 15.89 -14.10
C ILE A 231 8.41 15.07 -15.15
N GLN A 232 7.70 14.19 -15.82
CA GLN A 232 8.21 13.44 -16.95
C GLN A 232 7.52 13.90 -18.24
N PRO A 233 8.27 14.49 -19.20
CA PRO A 233 7.70 14.87 -20.49
C PRO A 233 7.29 13.65 -21.32
N TYR A 234 6.17 13.76 -22.01
CA TYR A 234 5.69 12.93 -23.10
C TYR A 234 5.58 13.80 -24.36
N ASP A 235 5.23 13.23 -25.52
CA ASP A 235 5.28 13.99 -26.79
C ASP A 235 4.50 15.30 -26.74
N ASP A 236 3.25 15.28 -26.28
CA ASP A 236 2.31 16.41 -26.32
C ASP A 236 1.84 16.87 -24.92
N ARG A 237 2.35 16.25 -23.85
CA ARG A 237 1.91 16.47 -22.48
C ARG A 237 2.98 16.12 -21.45
N TYR A 238 2.68 16.38 -20.20
CA TYR A 238 3.58 16.16 -19.08
C TYR A 238 2.90 15.26 -18.06
N LEU A 239 3.59 14.22 -17.63
CA LEU A 239 3.19 13.45 -16.47
C LEU A 239 3.65 14.18 -15.21
N ILE A 240 2.71 14.63 -14.43
CA ILE A 240 2.94 15.33 -13.16
C ILE A 240 2.80 14.32 -12.03
N VAL A 241 3.81 14.17 -11.19
CA VAL A 241 3.77 13.36 -9.97
C VAL A 241 3.93 14.30 -8.78
N GLN A 242 2.84 14.60 -8.12
CA GLN A 242 2.79 15.49 -6.96
C GLN A 242 3.52 14.86 -5.76
N PRO A 243 4.16 15.64 -4.89
CA PRO A 243 4.83 15.10 -3.70
C PRO A 243 3.84 14.41 -2.76
N PRO A 244 4.29 13.42 -1.96
CA PRO A 244 3.42 12.72 -1.02
C PRO A 244 2.95 13.66 0.11
N TYR A 245 1.91 13.24 0.82
CA TYR A 245 1.58 13.84 2.10
C TYR A 245 2.74 13.67 3.11
N PRO A 246 2.86 14.56 4.10
CA PRO A 246 3.74 14.32 5.24
C PRO A 246 3.43 12.99 5.92
N VAL A 247 4.42 12.44 6.60
CA VAL A 247 4.25 11.19 7.39
C VAL A 247 3.04 11.34 8.30
N ALA A 248 2.16 10.33 8.31
CA ALA A 248 0.97 10.36 9.14
C ALA A 248 1.33 10.48 10.64
N THR A 249 0.61 11.31 11.34
CA THR A 249 0.67 11.42 12.79
C THR A 249 0.09 10.18 13.47
N GLU A 250 0.38 9.97 14.75
CA GLU A 250 -0.20 8.88 15.53
C GLU A 250 -1.73 8.95 15.52
N GLN A 251 -2.30 10.15 15.69
CA GLN A 251 -3.75 10.37 15.66
C GLN A 251 -4.38 10.02 14.31
N GLU A 252 -3.72 10.37 13.21
CA GLU A 252 -4.18 9.98 11.87
C GLU A 252 -4.11 8.48 11.66
N MET A 253 -3.00 7.85 12.09
CA MET A 253 -2.85 6.39 12.03
C MET A 253 -3.96 5.66 12.80
N ASP A 254 -4.32 6.17 13.98
CA ASP A 254 -5.44 5.63 14.76
C ASP A 254 -6.77 5.80 14.02
N SER A 255 -6.97 6.95 13.39
CA SER A 255 -8.19 7.21 12.62
C SER A 255 -8.34 6.33 11.37
N PHE A 256 -7.23 5.78 10.85
CA PHE A 256 -7.23 4.88 9.68
C PHE A 256 -7.34 3.40 10.07
N ALA A 257 -7.24 3.05 11.34
CA ALA A 257 -7.34 1.67 11.80
C ALA A 257 -8.70 1.05 11.50
N LEU A 258 -9.80 1.78 11.79
CA LEU A 258 -11.20 1.47 11.41
C LEU A 258 -11.68 0.05 11.77
N PHE A 259 -10.98 -0.67 12.65
CA PHE A 259 -11.31 -2.05 13.02
C PHE A 259 -12.70 -2.17 13.64
N ASP A 260 -13.14 -1.15 14.37
CA ASP A 260 -14.46 -1.03 15.01
C ASP A 260 -15.62 -0.83 14.02
N ARG A 261 -15.31 -0.41 12.79
CA ARG A 261 -16.26 -0.20 11.70
C ARG A 261 -16.31 -1.34 10.68
N MET A 262 -15.47 -2.35 10.86
CA MET A 262 -15.32 -3.48 9.95
C MET A 262 -15.88 -4.76 10.54
N MET A 263 -16.41 -5.63 9.68
CA MET A 263 -16.90 -6.95 10.09
C MET A 263 -15.74 -7.89 10.48
N ASN A 264 -14.52 -7.59 10.07
CA ASN A 264 -13.33 -8.44 10.22
C ASN A 264 -13.58 -9.86 9.69
N ALA A 265 -14.19 -9.94 8.51
CA ALA A 265 -14.58 -11.18 7.87
C ALA A 265 -14.67 -11.02 6.34
N PRO A 266 -14.52 -12.13 5.59
CA PRO A 266 -14.88 -12.18 4.19
C PRO A 266 -16.37 -11.92 3.97
N HIS A 267 -16.72 -11.31 2.84
CA HIS A 267 -18.12 -11.10 2.48
C HIS A 267 -18.88 -12.44 2.41
N PRO A 268 -20.13 -12.53 2.93
CA PRO A 268 -20.89 -13.78 3.03
C PRO A 268 -21.07 -14.55 1.71
N LYS A 269 -21.00 -13.89 0.55
CA LYS A 269 -21.06 -14.54 -0.77
C LYS A 269 -19.96 -15.59 -1.00
N TYR A 270 -18.85 -15.53 -0.22
CA TYR A 270 -17.75 -16.47 -0.35
C TYR A 270 -17.86 -17.70 0.54
N LEU A 271 -18.77 -17.73 1.54
CA LEU A 271 -18.92 -18.83 2.50
C LEU A 271 -19.02 -20.22 1.84
N LYS A 272 -19.68 -20.30 0.66
CA LYS A 272 -19.81 -21.54 -0.10
C LYS A 272 -18.70 -21.81 -1.11
N ARG A 273 -17.71 -20.89 -1.23
CA ARG A 273 -16.64 -20.97 -2.23
C ARG A 273 -15.30 -21.40 -1.64
N GLY A 274 -15.23 -21.57 -0.32
CA GLY A 274 -14.01 -21.88 0.44
C GLY A 274 -13.38 -20.66 1.10
N ALA A 275 -12.45 -20.91 2.01
CA ALA A 275 -11.71 -19.87 2.71
C ALA A 275 -10.88 -19.01 1.76
N ILE A 276 -10.61 -17.76 2.14
CA ILE A 276 -9.67 -16.88 1.46
C ILE A 276 -8.33 -16.99 2.19
N PRO A 277 -7.28 -17.63 1.60
CA PRO A 277 -6.04 -17.92 2.33
C PRO A 277 -5.38 -16.67 2.92
N ALA A 278 -5.39 -15.55 2.22
CA ALA A 278 -4.84 -14.29 2.73
C ALA A 278 -5.55 -13.81 4.01
N PHE A 279 -6.88 -13.97 4.11
CA PHE A 279 -7.60 -13.65 5.34
C PHE A 279 -7.24 -14.62 6.47
N GLU A 280 -7.17 -15.92 6.20
CA GLU A 280 -6.80 -16.91 7.22
C GLU A 280 -5.42 -16.63 7.84
N MET A 281 -4.48 -16.10 7.04
CA MET A 281 -3.14 -15.73 7.51
C MET A 281 -3.14 -14.51 8.44
N ILE A 282 -4.02 -13.51 8.20
CA ILE A 282 -3.93 -12.21 8.87
C ILE A 282 -5.07 -11.94 9.85
N LYS A 283 -6.11 -12.77 9.91
CA LYS A 283 -7.32 -12.53 10.74
C LYS A 283 -7.04 -12.34 12.23
N ASN A 284 -5.90 -12.86 12.69
CA ASN A 284 -5.43 -12.71 14.08
C ASN A 284 -4.18 -11.80 14.16
N SER A 285 -3.98 -10.89 13.20
CA SER A 285 -2.87 -9.94 13.18
C SER A 285 -3.36 -8.52 13.45
N VAL A 286 -2.55 -7.73 14.15
CA VAL A 286 -2.79 -6.31 14.38
C VAL A 286 -1.63 -5.49 13.83
N THR A 287 -1.93 -4.60 12.87
CA THR A 287 -0.92 -3.70 12.30
C THR A 287 -0.70 -2.51 13.23
N ILE A 288 0.53 -2.36 13.75
CA ILE A 288 0.88 -1.31 14.72
C ILE A 288 1.59 -0.11 14.11
N HIS A 289 2.19 -0.26 12.93
CA HIS A 289 2.84 0.82 12.18
C HIS A 289 2.88 0.53 10.68
N ARG A 290 3.14 1.57 9.90
CA ARG A 290 3.40 1.51 8.45
C ARG A 290 4.75 2.14 8.14
N GLY A 291 5.29 1.86 6.94
CA GLY A 291 6.59 2.30 6.51
C GLY A 291 7.71 1.33 6.89
N CYS A 292 8.85 1.42 6.19
CA CYS A 292 10.01 0.59 6.45
C CYS A 292 11.29 1.28 5.95
N PHE A 293 12.27 1.47 6.84
CA PHE A 293 13.57 2.03 6.49
C PHE A 293 14.66 0.98 6.20
N GLY A 294 14.25 -0.27 6.00
CA GLY A 294 15.16 -1.38 5.72
C GLY A 294 15.86 -1.26 4.37
N GLY A 295 15.16 -0.81 3.32
CA GLY A 295 15.71 -0.60 1.98
C GLY A 295 16.21 -1.88 1.30
N CYS A 296 15.55 -3.01 1.54
CA CYS A 296 15.87 -4.28 0.89
C CYS A 296 15.60 -4.18 -0.62
N SER A 297 16.55 -4.59 -1.45
CA SER A 297 16.49 -4.43 -2.90
C SER A 297 15.34 -5.19 -3.60
N PHE A 298 14.83 -6.24 -2.96
CA PHE A 298 13.71 -7.05 -3.48
C PHE A 298 12.33 -6.57 -3.01
N CYS A 299 12.27 -5.61 -2.08
CA CYS A 299 11.05 -5.27 -1.35
C CYS A 299 10.47 -3.92 -1.80
N ALA A 300 9.20 -3.92 -2.20
CA ALA A 300 8.49 -2.70 -2.61
C ALA A 300 7.83 -1.93 -1.45
N ILE A 301 7.90 -2.41 -0.21
CA ILE A 301 7.20 -1.80 0.93
C ILE A 301 7.63 -0.34 1.15
N ALA A 302 8.95 -0.07 1.20
CA ALA A 302 9.44 1.28 1.37
C ALA A 302 9.05 2.21 0.21
N ALA A 303 9.00 1.69 -1.01
CA ALA A 303 8.60 2.45 -2.20
C ALA A 303 7.10 2.75 -2.25
N HIS A 304 6.27 1.89 -1.62
CA HIS A 304 4.81 2.05 -1.57
C HIS A 304 4.34 2.76 -0.29
N GLN A 305 4.70 2.25 0.90
CA GLN A 305 4.27 2.82 2.17
C GLN A 305 5.12 4.01 2.64
N GLY A 306 6.29 4.18 2.04
CA GLY A 306 7.29 5.16 2.43
C GLY A 306 8.36 4.59 3.36
N LYS A 307 9.47 5.31 3.46
CA LYS A 307 10.61 4.96 4.30
C LYS A 307 10.41 5.33 5.77
N GLN A 308 9.63 6.38 6.04
CA GLN A 308 9.40 6.88 7.38
C GLN A 308 8.34 6.04 8.10
N ILE A 309 8.56 5.80 9.39
CA ILE A 309 7.61 5.02 10.19
C ILE A 309 6.50 5.93 10.70
N ALA A 310 5.26 5.51 10.48
CA ALA A 310 4.06 6.07 11.08
C ALA A 310 3.45 5.02 12.00
N SER A 311 3.39 5.29 13.30
CA SER A 311 2.94 4.35 14.33
C SER A 311 1.56 4.72 14.86
N ARG A 312 0.80 3.72 15.28
CA ARG A 312 -0.45 3.88 16.02
C ARG A 312 -0.17 4.10 17.51
N SER A 313 -1.13 4.66 18.22
CA SER A 313 -1.08 4.75 19.68
C SER A 313 -1.25 3.37 20.32
N THR A 314 -0.70 3.25 21.51
CA THR A 314 -0.89 2.05 22.33
C THR A 314 -2.36 1.78 22.61
N ASP A 315 -3.13 2.83 22.90
CA ASP A 315 -4.57 2.71 23.22
C ASP A 315 -5.38 2.19 22.04
N SER A 316 -5.13 2.68 20.82
CA SER A 316 -5.76 2.21 19.60
C SER A 316 -5.43 0.73 19.33
N ILE A 317 -4.17 0.33 19.50
CA ILE A 317 -3.74 -1.06 19.34
C ILE A 317 -4.41 -1.97 20.37
N MET A 318 -4.42 -1.56 21.64
CA MET A 318 -5.06 -2.33 22.72
C MET A 318 -6.57 -2.44 22.54
N ALA A 319 -7.24 -1.42 22.00
CA ALA A 319 -8.66 -1.49 21.67
C ALA A 319 -8.93 -2.54 20.58
N GLU A 320 -8.12 -2.60 19.52
CA GLU A 320 -8.23 -3.61 18.47
C GLU A 320 -7.92 -5.02 18.98
N VAL A 321 -6.92 -5.18 19.84
CA VAL A 321 -6.62 -6.47 20.48
C VAL A 321 -7.81 -6.94 21.31
N ARG A 322 -8.46 -6.07 22.11
CA ARG A 322 -9.64 -6.42 22.89
C ARG A 322 -10.84 -6.82 22.00
N ASP A 323 -11.03 -6.14 20.86
CA ASP A 323 -12.04 -6.52 19.87
C ASP A 323 -11.72 -7.89 19.25
N LEU A 324 -10.47 -8.10 18.85
CA LEU A 324 -10.01 -9.35 18.23
C LEU A 324 -10.27 -10.58 19.11
N VAL A 325 -9.97 -10.49 20.41
CA VAL A 325 -10.14 -11.64 21.32
C VAL A 325 -11.60 -12.01 21.57
N GLN A 326 -12.54 -11.12 21.26
CA GLN A 326 -13.97 -11.39 21.38
C GLN A 326 -14.56 -12.04 20.12
N ARG A 327 -13.78 -12.18 19.04
CA ARG A 327 -14.25 -12.78 17.79
C ARG A 327 -14.39 -14.29 17.89
N ASP A 328 -15.45 -14.84 17.34
CA ASP A 328 -15.77 -16.28 17.37
C ASP A 328 -14.65 -17.17 16.80
N TYR A 329 -13.89 -16.64 15.85
CA TYR A 329 -12.78 -17.35 15.22
C TYR A 329 -11.46 -17.28 16.03
N PHE A 330 -11.38 -16.43 17.05
CA PHE A 330 -10.18 -16.31 17.87
C PHE A 330 -9.99 -17.54 18.77
N LYS A 331 -8.79 -18.12 18.74
CA LYS A 331 -8.45 -19.34 19.49
C LYS A 331 -7.30 -19.14 20.50
N GLY A 332 -7.18 -17.91 21.03
CA GLY A 332 -6.14 -17.59 22.02
C GLY A 332 -4.76 -17.32 21.42
N HIS A 333 -4.68 -17.05 20.09
CA HIS A 333 -3.40 -16.82 19.42
C HIS A 333 -3.47 -15.56 18.54
N ILE A 334 -2.55 -14.61 18.78
CA ILE A 334 -2.29 -13.48 17.90
C ILE A 334 -1.12 -13.86 17.01
N SER A 335 -1.37 -13.95 15.69
CA SER A 335 -0.37 -14.40 14.73
C SER A 335 0.70 -13.36 14.48
N ASP A 336 0.37 -12.07 14.54
CA ASP A 336 1.33 -10.98 14.45
C ASP A 336 0.80 -9.71 15.14
N LEU A 337 1.67 -9.06 15.90
CA LEU A 337 1.48 -7.71 16.43
C LEU A 337 2.65 -6.88 15.95
N GLY A 338 2.55 -6.34 14.73
CA GLY A 338 3.73 -5.84 14.05
C GLY A 338 3.47 -4.87 12.90
N GLY A 339 4.53 -4.61 12.17
CA GLY A 339 4.53 -3.81 10.95
C GLY A 339 4.67 -4.65 9.68
N PRO A 340 4.85 -4.01 8.53
CA PRO A 340 4.79 -4.68 7.23
C PRO A 340 5.89 -5.73 7.00
N SER A 341 7.06 -5.60 7.62
CA SER A 341 8.19 -6.54 7.39
C SER A 341 9.11 -6.70 8.58
N ALA A 342 9.30 -5.66 9.37
CA ALA A 342 10.14 -5.65 10.56
C ALA A 342 9.50 -4.73 11.59
N ASN A 343 9.60 -5.11 12.86
CA ASN A 343 9.00 -4.32 13.92
C ASN A 343 9.85 -3.08 14.21
N MET A 344 9.45 -1.98 13.56
CA MET A 344 10.08 -0.64 13.70
C MET A 344 9.17 0.33 14.46
N TYR A 345 8.33 -0.19 15.34
CA TYR A 345 7.35 0.58 16.10
C TYR A 345 7.99 1.75 16.84
N ARG A 346 7.49 2.97 16.59
CA ARG A 346 7.97 4.24 17.14
C ARG A 346 9.44 4.57 16.88
N MET A 347 10.09 3.93 15.90
CA MET A 347 11.44 4.28 15.49
C MET A 347 11.46 5.42 14.50
N ALA A 348 12.38 6.35 14.68
CA ALA A 348 12.55 7.52 13.81
C ALA A 348 14.00 8.02 13.81
N GLY A 349 14.29 9.06 13.04
CA GLY A 349 15.52 9.83 13.17
C GLY A 349 15.51 10.62 14.49
N LYS A 350 16.66 10.69 15.19
CA LYS A 350 16.85 11.52 16.39
C LYS A 350 16.65 13.01 16.08
N ASP A 351 17.08 13.43 14.91
CA ASP A 351 16.96 14.75 14.35
C ASP A 351 16.24 14.61 12.99
N LEU A 352 14.98 15.03 12.93
CA LEU A 352 14.14 14.90 11.74
C LEU A 352 14.54 15.89 10.65
N ASP A 353 15.18 17.02 10.98
CA ASP A 353 15.64 17.97 9.97
C ASP A 353 16.74 17.36 9.09
N LYS A 354 17.60 16.52 9.65
CA LYS A 354 18.55 15.73 8.85
C LYS A 354 17.90 14.71 7.93
N CYS A 355 16.68 14.30 8.24
CA CYS A 355 15.93 13.36 7.40
C CYS A 355 15.22 14.04 6.23
N LYS A 356 14.95 15.36 6.28
CA LYS A 356 14.21 16.10 5.24
C LYS A 356 14.75 15.84 3.85
N GLY A 357 16.03 16.08 3.64
CA GLY A 357 16.71 15.93 2.35
C GLY A 357 17.54 14.65 2.20
N CYS A 358 17.44 13.68 3.12
CA CYS A 358 18.28 12.48 3.12
C CYS A 358 17.95 11.53 1.98
N PRO A 359 18.87 11.29 1.00
CA PRO A 359 18.59 10.47 -0.18
C PRO A 359 18.85 8.97 0.03
N ARG A 360 19.31 8.55 1.20
CA ARG A 360 19.70 7.15 1.45
C ARG A 360 18.50 6.21 1.33
N PRO A 361 18.59 5.12 0.56
CA PRO A 361 17.50 4.15 0.45
C PRO A 361 17.29 3.34 1.74
N SER A 362 18.36 3.15 2.54
CA SER A 362 18.29 2.40 3.79
C SER A 362 18.89 3.21 4.96
N CYS A 363 18.26 3.08 6.14
CA CYS A 363 18.86 3.56 7.38
C CYS A 363 19.73 2.49 8.07
N LEU A 364 19.73 1.25 7.55
CA LEU A 364 20.45 0.10 8.13
C LEU A 364 21.69 -0.28 7.31
N THR A 365 21.62 -0.20 5.99
CA THR A 365 22.65 -0.70 5.08
C THR A 365 23.30 0.46 4.29
N PRO A 366 24.61 0.40 3.96
CA PRO A 366 25.65 -0.56 4.39
C PRO A 366 26.10 -0.38 5.85
N LYS A 367 25.77 0.74 6.46
CA LYS A 367 26.05 1.06 7.88
C LYS A 367 24.82 1.70 8.48
N ILE A 368 24.52 1.34 9.72
CA ILE A 368 23.44 1.94 10.51
C ILE A 368 23.62 3.46 10.53
N CYS A 369 22.53 4.17 10.24
CA CYS A 369 22.54 5.64 10.26
C CYS A 369 22.74 6.13 11.70
N PRO A 370 23.75 6.98 11.97
CA PRO A 370 23.98 7.48 13.33
C PRO A 370 22.82 8.36 13.84
N ASN A 371 22.01 8.89 12.92
CA ASN A 371 20.79 9.65 13.23
C ASN A 371 19.59 8.76 13.54
N LEU A 372 19.66 7.44 13.32
CA LEU A 372 18.55 6.53 13.63
C LEU A 372 18.48 6.27 15.12
N GLN A 373 17.28 6.43 15.70
CA GLN A 373 16.97 5.98 17.04
C GLN A 373 16.60 4.49 16.99
N LEU A 374 17.46 3.66 17.55
CA LEU A 374 17.27 2.23 17.70
C LEU A 374 16.81 1.93 19.13
N ASP A 375 15.50 2.01 19.37
CA ASP A 375 14.94 1.72 20.68
C ASP A 375 13.72 0.81 20.53
N HIS A 376 13.85 -0.42 21.01
CA HIS A 376 12.77 -1.40 21.04
C HIS A 376 11.91 -1.36 22.31
N LYS A 377 12.24 -0.50 23.29
CA LYS A 377 11.46 -0.39 24.54
C LYS A 377 9.97 -0.18 24.30
N PRO A 378 9.53 0.76 23.40
CA PRO A 378 8.11 0.95 23.14
C PRO A 378 7.40 -0.31 22.63
N LEU A 379 8.08 -1.11 21.81
CA LEU A 379 7.54 -2.39 21.33
C LEU A 379 7.46 -3.43 22.43
N ILE A 380 8.50 -3.55 23.25
CA ILE A 380 8.56 -4.49 24.38
C ILE A 380 7.46 -4.15 25.40
N GLU A 381 7.28 -2.87 25.70
CA GLU A 381 6.23 -2.39 26.60
C GLU A 381 4.84 -2.72 26.06
N LEU A 382 4.61 -2.50 24.75
CA LEU A 382 3.37 -2.85 24.10
C LEU A 382 3.09 -4.36 24.22
N TYR A 383 4.08 -5.22 23.98
CA TYR A 383 3.93 -6.67 24.08
C TYR A 383 3.60 -7.08 25.52
N ARG A 384 4.28 -6.52 26.52
CA ARG A 384 3.98 -6.77 27.96
C ARG A 384 2.56 -6.35 28.34
N MET A 385 2.07 -5.23 27.78
CA MET A 385 0.70 -4.78 28.03
C MET A 385 -0.33 -5.73 27.42
N VAL A 386 -0.09 -6.25 26.23
CA VAL A 386 -0.98 -7.24 25.61
C VAL A 386 -0.97 -8.54 26.39
N ASP A 387 0.19 -9.08 26.78
CA ASP A 387 0.32 -10.31 27.58
C ASP A 387 -0.37 -10.17 28.97
N GLY A 388 -0.27 -8.98 29.59
CA GLY A 388 -0.84 -8.74 30.91
C GLY A 388 -2.37 -8.50 30.95
N GLN A 389 -2.95 -8.09 29.83
CA GLN A 389 -4.39 -7.77 29.75
C GLN A 389 -5.24 -8.82 29.05
N VAL A 390 -4.63 -9.68 28.25
CA VAL A 390 -5.32 -10.66 27.45
C VAL A 390 -4.60 -12.00 27.59
N PRO A 391 -5.29 -13.09 27.98
CA PRO A 391 -4.68 -14.43 28.06
C PRO A 391 -4.44 -14.95 26.63
N THR A 392 -3.38 -14.49 25.99
CA THR A 392 -3.07 -14.76 24.59
C THR A 392 -1.60 -15.14 24.44
N PHE A 393 -1.30 -15.93 23.40
CA PHE A 393 0.07 -16.13 22.93
C PHE A 393 0.32 -15.21 21.72
N ILE A 394 1.34 -14.38 21.78
CA ILE A 394 1.80 -13.59 20.64
C ILE A 394 2.88 -14.42 19.95
N CYS A 395 2.66 -14.80 18.70
CA CYS A 395 3.71 -15.31 17.83
C CYS A 395 4.19 -14.17 16.93
N SER A 396 5.32 -13.56 17.28
CA SER A 396 6.05 -12.75 16.31
C SER A 396 6.71 -13.73 15.32
N SER A 397 6.49 -13.58 14.03
CA SER A 397 6.93 -14.32 12.85
C SER A 397 8.24 -15.14 12.95
N VAL A 398 8.35 -16.04 13.91
CA VAL A 398 9.43 -17.01 14.05
C VAL A 398 8.82 -18.40 13.87
N ASN A 399 9.18 -19.04 12.78
CA ASN A 399 8.82 -20.39 12.33
C ASN A 399 8.17 -21.34 13.35
N GLU A 400 6.94 -21.75 13.05
CA GLU A 400 6.08 -22.68 13.81
C GLU A 400 6.54 -24.15 13.86
N LYS A 401 7.78 -24.50 13.77
CA LYS A 401 8.18 -25.92 13.69
C LYS A 401 8.83 -26.51 14.94
N SER A 402 8.66 -25.97 16.13
CA SER A 402 9.15 -26.72 17.30
C SER A 402 8.27 -26.55 18.55
N SER A 403 7.88 -27.68 19.10
CA SER A 403 7.24 -27.83 20.42
C SER A 403 8.08 -27.29 21.60
N VAL A 404 9.28 -26.81 21.33
CA VAL A 404 10.21 -26.18 22.27
C VAL A 404 9.85 -24.71 22.54
N LEU A 405 9.08 -24.07 21.67
CA LEU A 405 8.71 -22.66 21.81
C LEU A 405 7.61 -22.38 22.87
N ARG A 406 6.88 -23.41 23.34
CA ARG A 406 5.94 -23.25 24.47
C ARG A 406 6.60 -22.84 25.78
N SER A 407 7.88 -23.14 25.96
CA SER A 407 8.67 -22.73 27.13
C SER A 407 9.43 -21.41 26.93
N ILE A 408 9.52 -20.89 25.68
CA ILE A 408 10.29 -19.69 25.34
C ILE A 408 9.39 -18.43 25.40
N SER A 409 8.06 -18.55 25.19
CA SER A 409 7.13 -17.40 25.26
C SER A 409 7.07 -16.74 26.65
N ILE A 410 7.51 -17.42 27.68
CA ILE A 410 7.62 -16.88 29.06
C ILE A 410 8.93 -16.07 29.25
N ASN A 411 9.90 -16.14 28.31
CA ASN A 411 11.25 -15.59 28.50
C ASN A 411 11.80 -14.80 27.30
N ILE A 412 10.95 -14.25 26.43
CA ILE A 412 11.40 -13.42 25.29
C ILE A 412 12.07 -12.12 25.75
N GLY A 413 11.65 -11.56 26.87
CA GLY A 413 12.25 -10.35 27.45
C GLY A 413 13.77 -10.45 27.62
N PRO A 414 14.30 -11.47 28.31
CA PRO A 414 15.74 -11.65 28.49
C PRO A 414 16.48 -12.00 27.19
N ILE A 415 15.84 -12.70 26.23
CA ILE A 415 16.45 -13.04 24.94
C ILE A 415 16.52 -11.81 24.03
N LEU A 416 15.49 -10.98 24.01
CA LEU A 416 15.51 -9.69 23.32
C LEU A 416 16.54 -8.75 23.96
N GLU A 417 16.66 -8.71 25.28
CA GLU A 417 17.72 -7.97 25.97
C GLU A 417 19.13 -8.49 25.65
N GLN A 418 19.32 -9.79 25.51
CA GLN A 418 20.59 -10.37 25.05
C GLN A 418 20.88 -10.07 23.58
N ILE A 419 19.87 -10.08 22.70
CA ILE A 419 20.02 -9.71 21.29
C ILE A 419 20.31 -8.20 21.15
N ILE A 420 19.68 -7.36 21.96
CA ILE A 420 19.91 -5.90 22.01
C ILE A 420 21.31 -5.59 22.53
N ASN A 421 21.82 -6.36 23.49
CA ASN A 421 23.14 -6.17 24.09
C ASN A 421 24.27 -6.89 23.33
N SER A 422 23.95 -7.80 22.41
CA SER A 422 24.94 -8.42 21.54
C SER A 422 25.15 -7.56 20.29
N ASN A 423 26.39 -7.17 20.03
CA ASN A 423 26.83 -6.51 18.79
C ASN A 423 26.73 -7.44 17.56
N PHE A 424 25.65 -8.20 17.41
CA PHE A 424 25.46 -9.07 16.25
C PHE A 424 25.01 -8.25 15.04
N PRO A 425 25.69 -8.32 13.91
CA PRO A 425 25.23 -7.70 12.69
C PRO A 425 23.96 -8.42 12.20
N PHE A 426 22.85 -7.66 12.07
CA PHE A 426 21.63 -8.12 11.39
C PHE A 426 21.88 -8.31 9.89
N SER A 427 22.56 -9.37 9.52
CA SER A 427 22.82 -9.74 8.12
C SER A 427 22.21 -11.07 7.71
N LEU A 428 21.31 -11.64 8.52
CA LEU A 428 20.62 -12.89 8.16
C LEU A 428 19.28 -12.93 8.92
N LEU A 429 18.23 -12.43 8.30
CA LEU A 429 16.86 -12.95 8.38
C LEU A 429 16.05 -12.33 7.24
#